data_48cf4aa0a8c0dfbc7aa77bc11d667934
#
_entry.id   48cf4aa0a8c0dfbc7aa77bc11d667934
#
_cell.length_a   1.000
_cell.length_b   1.000
_cell.length_c   1.000
_cell.angle_alpha   90.00
_cell.angle_beta   90.00
_cell.angle_gamma   90.00
#
_symmetry.space_group_name_H-M   'P 1'
#
loop_
_entity.id
_entity.type
_entity.pdbx_description
1 polymer ?
#
loop_
_entity_poly.entity_id
_entity_poly.type
_entity_poly.pdbx_seq_one_letter_code
_entity_poly.pdbx_strand_id
1 'polypeptide(L)'
;RLNFSQNFAVARPTVLDTIFPDVKTQHFKAEYYRMMQGQNLPTPAFVHALDTEAHIGTRPTFEKVLTEKLFIKEKINQSEQLQMYISNGVPDDDGLIRWVFDDMGRLSESVVTRTKIAKGQVMSRGVMKIKENNLDMEIDFGIPAAQKISFGDWSNPEYDIFSDIQRAVKILKDQGKLVTHVLTSDTQIQRMRKNKCIQTAIYGNINVGRLVTMAELRSIMMEEFGFTMASCDQQYAFVKSDGSRASGRYFDENKVTFYTADMSGRAGTGLWGPTPEETEYSAFQEALQKMYVTVTMWATQDPVAKWTKASGMFIPVLPDPYGMVIATVNTDVGNLTVTSAAGTTSGTTKVTVSPAKESGNLYKYKVGDAAESVTSGQNVKTWTAWDGTADITAATGKTITIVECGSDYKALKAGSATVTAKA
;
A
#
# COMPACT_ATOMS: atom_id res chain seq x y z
N ARG A 1 -30.75 0.56 22.71
CA ARG A 1 -29.31 0.25 22.62
C ARG A 1 -29.07 -0.87 21.60
N LEU A 2 -29.79 -2.00 21.69
CA LEU A 2 -29.71 -3.09 20.71
C LEU A 2 -30.11 -2.64 19.31
N ASN A 3 -31.18 -1.85 19.15
CA ASN A 3 -31.59 -1.28 17.88
C ASN A 3 -30.54 -0.36 17.24
N PHE A 4 -29.82 0.42 18.05
CA PHE A 4 -28.75 1.27 17.57
C PHE A 4 -27.60 0.44 16.99
N SER A 5 -27.16 -0.58 17.75
CA SER A 5 -26.06 -1.44 17.30
C SER A 5 -26.41 -2.25 16.05
N GLN A 6 -27.68 -2.63 15.87
CA GLN A 6 -28.15 -3.34 14.65
C GLN A 6 -28.21 -2.47 13.40
N ASN A 7 -28.41 -1.15 13.56
CA ASN A 7 -28.57 -0.19 12.47
C ASN A 7 -27.33 0.70 12.25
N PHE A 8 -26.23 0.44 12.99
CA PHE A 8 -25.01 1.20 12.82
C PHE A 8 -24.42 0.95 11.43
N ALA A 9 -24.51 1.95 10.58
CA ALA A 9 -23.89 1.93 9.26
C ALA A 9 -22.47 2.47 9.35
N VAL A 10 -21.54 1.93 8.57
CA VAL A 10 -20.18 2.46 8.44
C VAL A 10 -20.26 3.88 7.91
N ALA A 11 -19.96 4.86 8.77
CA ALA A 11 -20.19 6.28 8.49
C ALA A 11 -19.31 6.82 7.35
N ARG A 12 -18.22 6.12 6.97
CA ARG A 12 -17.23 6.59 5.98
C ARG A 12 -16.79 5.46 5.07
N PRO A 13 -17.59 5.10 4.06
CA PRO A 13 -17.21 4.05 3.11
C PRO A 13 -15.94 4.47 2.33
N THR A 14 -15.09 3.50 2.01
CA THR A 14 -13.87 3.70 1.23
C THR A 14 -13.88 2.81 0.00
N VAL A 15 -13.09 3.15 -1.02
CA VAL A 15 -12.87 2.28 -2.19
C VAL A 15 -12.32 0.91 -1.77
N LEU A 16 -11.57 0.84 -0.66
CA LEU A 16 -11.05 -0.40 -0.10
C LEU A 16 -12.15 -1.38 0.31
N ASP A 17 -13.33 -0.91 0.68
CA ASP A 17 -14.47 -1.75 1.04
C ASP A 17 -15.12 -2.41 -0.19
N THR A 18 -14.98 -1.79 -1.37
CA THR A 18 -15.36 -2.41 -2.65
C THR A 18 -14.32 -3.45 -3.08
N ILE A 19 -13.03 -3.15 -2.93
CA ILE A 19 -11.92 -4.05 -3.31
C ILE A 19 -11.90 -5.30 -2.41
N PHE A 20 -12.16 -5.12 -1.12
CA PHE A 20 -12.23 -6.18 -0.09
C PHE A 20 -13.58 -6.11 0.62
N PRO A 21 -14.66 -6.60 0.01
CA PRO A 21 -15.96 -6.66 0.68
C PRO A 21 -15.90 -7.55 1.92
N ASP A 22 -16.61 -7.13 2.95
CA ASP A 22 -16.61 -7.79 4.24
C ASP A 22 -17.53 -9.01 4.25
N VAL A 23 -17.02 -10.14 4.76
CA VAL A 23 -17.76 -11.41 4.91
C VAL A 23 -17.49 -11.97 6.30
N LYS A 24 -18.54 -12.37 7.01
CA LYS A 24 -18.41 -13.03 8.32
C LYS A 24 -18.31 -14.54 8.16
N THR A 25 -17.35 -15.15 8.86
CA THR A 25 -17.14 -16.60 8.90
C THR A 25 -17.26 -17.11 10.34
N GLN A 26 -17.61 -18.39 10.50
CA GLN A 26 -17.70 -19.04 11.81
C GLN A 26 -16.34 -19.52 12.35
N HIS A 27 -15.28 -19.43 11.55
CA HIS A 27 -13.97 -19.98 11.90
C HIS A 27 -13.06 -18.91 12.52
N PHE A 28 -12.34 -19.26 13.58
CA PHE A 28 -11.32 -18.46 14.22
C PHE A 28 -10.15 -18.17 13.26
N LYS A 29 -9.68 -19.17 12.53
CA LYS A 29 -8.62 -19.03 11.52
C LYS A 29 -9.21 -18.73 10.15
N ALA A 30 -8.48 -17.93 9.36
CA ALA A 30 -8.76 -17.75 7.95
C ALA A 30 -8.07 -18.86 7.17
N GLU A 31 -8.88 -19.65 6.46
CA GLU A 31 -8.41 -20.68 5.55
C GLU A 31 -8.83 -20.30 4.14
N TYR A 32 -7.85 -20.19 3.23
CA TYR A 32 -8.13 -19.90 1.83
C TYR A 32 -7.10 -20.54 0.92
N TYR A 33 -7.45 -20.67 -0.35
CA TYR A 33 -6.56 -21.17 -1.38
C TYR A 33 -5.95 -20.00 -2.14
N ARG A 34 -4.64 -20.04 -2.29
CA ARG A 34 -3.87 -19.06 -3.04
C ARG A 34 -3.40 -19.68 -4.36
N MET A 35 -3.57 -18.95 -5.46
CA MET A 35 -3.03 -19.36 -6.75
C MET A 35 -1.50 -19.40 -6.73
N MET A 36 -0.91 -20.40 -7.40
CA MET A 36 0.53 -20.49 -7.60
C MET A 36 0.94 -19.85 -8.93
N GLN A 37 2.21 -19.44 -9.02
CA GLN A 37 2.76 -18.78 -10.18
C GLN A 37 2.64 -19.64 -11.46
N GLY A 38 2.33 -19.00 -12.60
CA GLY A 38 2.27 -19.64 -13.90
C GLY A 38 1.03 -20.49 -14.20
N GLN A 39 0.11 -20.62 -13.23
CA GLN A 39 -1.09 -21.45 -13.38
C GLN A 39 -2.21 -20.80 -14.21
N ASN A 40 -2.05 -19.53 -14.60
CA ASN A 40 -3.05 -18.79 -15.37
C ASN A 40 -2.83 -18.87 -16.90
N LEU A 41 -1.66 -19.32 -17.33
CA LEU A 41 -1.38 -19.45 -18.76
C LEU A 41 -2.01 -20.77 -19.28
N PRO A 42 -2.76 -20.72 -20.40
CA PRO A 42 -3.29 -21.94 -21.01
C PRO A 42 -2.16 -22.80 -21.57
N THR A 43 -2.19 -24.08 -21.23
CA THR A 43 -1.25 -25.06 -21.82
C THR A 43 -1.87 -25.66 -23.07
N PRO A 44 -1.15 -25.71 -24.21
CA PRO A 44 -1.65 -26.34 -25.41
C PRO A 44 -1.76 -27.87 -25.20
N ALA A 45 -2.78 -28.48 -25.79
CA ALA A 45 -2.89 -29.93 -25.86
C ALA A 45 -1.88 -30.49 -26.87
N PHE A 46 -1.37 -31.68 -26.62
CA PHE A 46 -0.49 -32.37 -27.56
C PHE A 46 -1.27 -32.91 -28.74
N VAL A 47 -0.66 -32.87 -29.92
CA VAL A 47 -1.20 -33.50 -31.11
C VAL A 47 -0.72 -34.97 -31.15
N HIS A 48 -1.67 -35.89 -31.29
CA HIS A 48 -1.40 -37.33 -31.35
C HIS A 48 -1.71 -37.90 -32.75
N ALA A 49 -1.03 -38.96 -33.10
CA ALA A 49 -1.42 -39.77 -34.27
C ALA A 49 -2.72 -40.55 -33.97
N LEU A 50 -3.42 -40.96 -35.02
CA LEU A 50 -4.61 -41.83 -34.84
C LEU A 50 -4.19 -43.13 -34.13
N ASP A 51 -5.09 -43.68 -33.34
CA ASP A 51 -4.91 -44.90 -32.56
C ASP A 51 -3.78 -44.89 -31.51
N THR A 52 -3.39 -43.69 -31.00
CA THR A 52 -2.47 -43.52 -29.85
C THR A 52 -3.18 -43.01 -28.62
N GLU A 53 -2.67 -43.42 -27.44
CA GLU A 53 -3.21 -42.99 -26.16
C GLU A 53 -2.96 -41.47 -25.93
N ALA A 54 -3.97 -40.80 -25.36
CA ALA A 54 -3.88 -39.37 -25.06
C ALA A 54 -2.93 -39.07 -23.89
N HIS A 55 -2.17 -37.97 -23.99
CA HIS A 55 -1.33 -37.47 -22.89
C HIS A 55 -2.17 -37.05 -21.68
N ILE A 56 -1.74 -37.44 -20.47
CA ILE A 56 -2.39 -37.04 -19.23
C ILE A 56 -1.97 -35.61 -18.89
N GLY A 57 -2.90 -34.67 -18.99
CA GLY A 57 -2.69 -33.24 -18.64
C GLY A 57 -2.51 -33.01 -17.14
N THR A 58 -1.83 -31.94 -16.79
CA THR A 58 -1.64 -31.50 -15.40
C THR A 58 -2.77 -30.54 -14.97
N ARG A 59 -3.17 -30.60 -13.68
CA ARG A 59 -4.13 -29.66 -13.10
C ARG A 59 -3.43 -28.48 -12.45
N PRO A 60 -4.05 -27.29 -12.45
CA PRO A 60 -3.53 -26.15 -11.67
C PRO A 60 -3.39 -26.52 -10.19
N THR A 61 -2.30 -26.08 -9.57
CA THR A 61 -2.02 -26.28 -8.16
C THR A 61 -2.34 -25.01 -7.36
N PHE A 62 -2.89 -25.21 -6.17
CA PHE A 62 -3.21 -24.16 -5.22
C PHE A 62 -2.47 -24.41 -3.91
N GLU A 63 -2.02 -23.36 -3.28
CA GLU A 63 -1.47 -23.39 -1.93
C GLU A 63 -2.58 -23.13 -0.92
N LYS A 64 -2.70 -23.99 0.08
CA LYS A 64 -3.60 -23.77 1.21
C LYS A 64 -2.91 -22.86 2.23
N VAL A 65 -3.46 -21.67 2.44
CA VAL A 65 -2.97 -20.70 3.42
C VAL A 65 -3.86 -20.73 4.64
N LEU A 66 -3.25 -20.89 5.81
CA LEU A 66 -3.91 -20.83 7.11
C LEU A 66 -3.31 -19.67 7.89
N THR A 67 -4.12 -18.66 8.19
CA THR A 67 -3.65 -17.46 8.93
C THR A 67 -4.62 -17.14 10.06
N GLU A 68 -4.07 -16.66 11.19
CA GLU A 68 -4.89 -16.23 12.32
C GLU A 68 -5.48 -14.85 12.04
N LYS A 69 -6.76 -14.66 12.42
CA LYS A 69 -7.42 -13.37 12.33
C LYS A 69 -6.94 -12.47 13.45
N LEU A 70 -6.77 -11.19 13.16
CA LEU A 70 -6.39 -10.17 14.13
C LEU A 70 -7.54 -9.90 15.09
N PHE A 71 -7.26 -9.97 16.37
CA PHE A 71 -8.21 -9.56 17.40
C PHE A 71 -8.03 -8.08 17.73
N ILE A 72 -8.98 -7.27 17.28
CA ILE A 72 -9.01 -5.81 17.44
C ILE A 72 -9.98 -5.49 18.57
N LYS A 73 -9.55 -4.74 19.57
CA LYS A 73 -10.41 -4.33 20.69
C LYS A 73 -10.03 -2.96 21.24
N GLU A 74 -11.04 -2.20 21.63
CA GLU A 74 -10.88 -0.92 22.29
C GLU A 74 -11.99 -0.75 23.34
N LYS A 75 -11.70 -0.04 24.43
CA LYS A 75 -12.68 0.22 25.50
C LYS A 75 -12.59 1.65 26.01
N ILE A 76 -13.74 2.18 26.40
CA ILE A 76 -13.87 3.49 27.06
C ILE A 76 -14.59 3.28 28.39
N ASN A 77 -14.21 4.03 29.42
CA ASN A 77 -14.91 4.05 30.69
C ASN A 77 -15.66 5.36 30.92
N GLN A 78 -16.79 5.27 31.57
CA GLN A 78 -17.49 6.39 32.13
C GLN A 78 -17.12 6.46 33.62
N SER A 79 -16.31 7.49 33.98
CA SER A 79 -15.84 7.68 35.37
C SER A 79 -16.96 8.01 36.36
N GLU A 80 -16.68 7.83 37.64
CA GLU A 80 -17.61 8.18 38.76
C GLU A 80 -18.12 9.63 38.67
N GLN A 81 -17.21 10.58 38.38
CA GLN A 81 -17.59 11.98 38.18
C GLN A 81 -18.64 12.16 37.10
N LEU A 82 -18.41 11.49 35.97
CA LEU A 82 -19.33 11.57 34.85
C LEU A 82 -20.68 10.93 35.18
N GLN A 83 -20.69 9.80 35.90
CA GLN A 83 -21.94 9.17 36.34
C GLN A 83 -22.70 10.04 37.34
N MET A 84 -22.01 10.76 38.25
CA MET A 84 -22.64 11.72 39.16
C MET A 84 -23.24 12.92 38.40
N TYR A 85 -22.57 13.46 37.40
CA TYR A 85 -23.14 14.48 36.52
C TYR A 85 -24.40 13.98 35.81
N ILE A 86 -24.40 12.75 35.38
CA ILE A 86 -25.53 12.08 34.72
C ILE A 86 -26.72 11.88 35.67
N SER A 87 -26.47 11.46 36.92
CA SER A 87 -27.52 11.13 37.89
C SER A 87 -28.11 12.37 38.60
N ASN A 88 -27.35 13.47 38.70
CA ASN A 88 -27.78 14.71 39.32
C ASN A 88 -28.66 15.62 38.45
N GLY A 89 -29.15 15.07 37.31
CA GLY A 89 -30.15 15.75 36.51
C GLY A 89 -29.56 16.86 35.63
N VAL A 90 -28.80 16.51 34.62
CA VAL A 90 -28.69 17.38 33.45
C VAL A 90 -30.10 17.47 32.85
N PRO A 91 -30.68 18.66 32.62
CA PRO A 91 -32.07 18.82 32.16
C PRO A 91 -32.37 18.24 30.76
N ASP A 92 -31.44 17.54 30.15
CA ASP A 92 -31.55 17.02 28.79
C ASP A 92 -31.19 15.53 28.74
N ASP A 93 -32.17 14.68 29.05
CA ASP A 93 -32.07 13.21 28.92
C ASP A 93 -31.65 12.79 27.52
N ASP A 94 -32.01 13.56 26.50
CA ASP A 94 -31.64 13.30 25.10
C ASP A 94 -30.13 13.51 24.83
N GLY A 95 -29.52 14.51 25.47
CA GLY A 95 -28.07 14.77 25.33
C GLY A 95 -27.22 13.63 25.88
N LEU A 96 -27.65 13.07 27.03
CA LEU A 96 -26.98 11.94 27.66
C LEU A 96 -27.07 10.65 26.85
N ILE A 97 -28.27 10.35 26.38
CA ILE A 97 -28.55 9.20 25.55
C ILE A 97 -27.68 9.30 24.28
N ARG A 98 -27.64 10.45 23.63
CA ARG A 98 -26.77 10.72 22.46
C ARG A 98 -25.29 10.48 22.78
N TRP A 99 -24.82 10.96 23.94
CA TRP A 99 -23.41 10.80 24.29
C TRP A 99 -23.00 9.35 24.52
N VAL A 100 -23.82 8.51 25.16
CA VAL A 100 -23.59 7.08 25.36
C VAL A 100 -23.62 6.34 24.01
N PHE A 101 -24.55 6.69 23.13
CA PHE A 101 -24.59 6.12 21.77
C PHE A 101 -23.40 6.56 20.93
N ASP A 102 -22.89 7.78 21.13
CA ASP A 102 -21.70 8.28 20.44
C ASP A 102 -20.43 7.49 20.83
N ASP A 103 -20.29 7.07 22.09
CA ASP A 103 -19.19 6.19 22.53
C ASP A 103 -19.24 4.81 21.85
N MET A 104 -20.42 4.22 21.72
CA MET A 104 -20.58 2.96 20.98
C MET A 104 -20.25 3.12 19.50
N GLY A 105 -20.71 4.22 18.90
CA GLY A 105 -20.41 4.57 17.50
C GLY A 105 -18.92 4.77 17.27
N ARG A 106 -18.26 5.57 18.12
CA ARG A 106 -16.82 5.85 18.06
C ARG A 106 -15.98 4.59 18.21
N LEU A 107 -16.28 3.72 19.16
CA LEU A 107 -15.57 2.48 19.38
C LEU A 107 -15.74 1.52 18.20
N SER A 108 -16.96 1.43 17.66
CA SER A 108 -17.21 0.61 16.46
C SER A 108 -16.47 1.16 15.24
N GLU A 109 -16.46 2.49 15.06
CA GLU A 109 -15.71 3.14 13.99
C GLU A 109 -14.20 2.92 14.12
N SER A 110 -13.65 2.91 15.36
CA SER A 110 -12.22 2.66 15.57
C SER A 110 -11.82 1.24 15.14
N VAL A 111 -12.63 0.23 15.46
CA VAL A 111 -12.42 -1.14 15.01
C VAL A 111 -12.47 -1.24 13.48
N VAL A 112 -13.48 -0.65 12.85
CA VAL A 112 -13.63 -0.63 11.38
C VAL A 112 -12.48 0.15 10.73
N THR A 113 -12.03 1.26 11.32
CA THR A 113 -10.87 2.02 10.85
C THR A 113 -9.62 1.14 10.79
N ARG A 114 -9.41 0.31 11.81
CA ARG A 114 -8.28 -0.63 11.82
C ARG A 114 -8.33 -1.65 10.69
N THR A 115 -9.52 -2.14 10.35
CA THR A 115 -9.67 -3.06 9.20
C THR A 115 -9.38 -2.38 7.88
N LYS A 116 -9.76 -1.11 7.72
CA LYS A 116 -9.42 -0.32 6.51
C LYS A 116 -7.92 -0.08 6.37
N ILE A 117 -7.22 0.16 7.50
CA ILE A 117 -5.75 0.25 7.51
C ILE A 117 -5.14 -1.06 7.00
N ALA A 118 -5.63 -2.21 7.48
CA ALA A 118 -5.15 -3.52 7.03
C ALA A 118 -5.39 -3.73 5.52
N LYS A 119 -6.60 -3.44 5.02
CA LYS A 119 -6.93 -3.49 3.58
C LYS A 119 -6.01 -2.58 2.75
N GLY A 120 -5.76 -1.36 3.23
CA GLY A 120 -4.87 -0.39 2.58
C GLY A 120 -3.41 -0.83 2.55
N GLN A 121 -2.91 -1.47 3.61
CA GLN A 121 -1.55 -2.02 3.65
C GLN A 121 -1.36 -3.15 2.63
N VAL A 122 -2.37 -4.01 2.45
CA VAL A 122 -2.33 -5.04 1.40
C VAL A 122 -2.18 -4.41 0.03
N MET A 123 -3.01 -3.39 -0.27
CA MET A 123 -3.00 -2.73 -1.58
C MET A 123 -1.73 -1.90 -1.82
N SER A 124 -1.18 -1.25 -0.80
CA SER A 124 -0.03 -0.36 -0.98
C SER A 124 1.33 -1.05 -0.82
N ARG A 125 1.41 -2.17 -0.09
CA ARG A 125 2.68 -2.83 0.26
C ARG A 125 2.70 -4.33 -0.02
N GLY A 126 1.54 -4.97 -0.10
CA GLY A 126 1.41 -6.43 -0.19
C GLY A 126 1.83 -7.16 1.09
N VAL A 127 2.04 -6.39 2.17
CA VAL A 127 2.48 -6.88 3.49
C VAL A 127 1.75 -6.08 4.55
N MET A 128 1.21 -6.74 5.55
CA MET A 128 0.61 -6.09 6.71
C MET A 128 1.55 -6.20 7.90
N LYS A 129 2.00 -5.04 8.43
CA LYS A 129 2.85 -4.95 9.61
C LYS A 129 2.08 -4.39 10.79
N ILE A 130 2.16 -5.09 11.91
CA ILE A 130 1.54 -4.68 13.16
C ILE A 130 2.62 -4.70 14.23
N LYS A 131 2.89 -3.53 14.80
CA LYS A 131 3.84 -3.36 15.89
C LYS A 131 3.19 -2.54 17.00
N GLU A 132 2.37 -3.20 17.81
CA GLU A 132 1.56 -2.58 18.85
C GLU A 132 1.37 -3.55 20.02
N ASN A 133 1.29 -3.03 21.24
CA ASN A 133 0.98 -3.80 22.46
C ASN A 133 1.81 -5.10 22.62
N ASN A 134 3.11 -5.02 22.40
CA ASN A 134 4.04 -6.17 22.41
C ASN A 134 3.80 -7.23 21.32
N LEU A 135 2.91 -6.94 20.36
CA LEU A 135 2.76 -7.71 19.14
C LEU A 135 3.68 -7.11 18.07
N ASP A 136 4.59 -7.91 17.54
CA ASP A 136 5.38 -7.60 16.34
C ASP A 136 5.11 -8.72 15.33
N MET A 137 4.23 -8.47 14.39
CA MET A 137 3.75 -9.46 13.43
C MET A 137 3.76 -8.86 12.03
N GLU A 138 4.28 -9.64 11.09
CA GLU A 138 4.27 -9.33 9.67
C GLU A 138 3.55 -10.46 8.92
N ILE A 139 2.53 -10.10 8.14
CA ILE A 139 1.80 -11.04 7.28
C ILE A 139 2.07 -10.66 5.82
N ASP A 140 2.77 -11.53 5.09
CA ASP A 140 3.01 -11.38 3.66
C ASP A 140 1.90 -12.08 2.86
N PHE A 141 1.27 -11.33 1.98
CA PHE A 141 0.20 -11.83 1.10
C PHE A 141 0.74 -12.55 -0.15
N GLY A 142 2.07 -12.66 -0.29
CA GLY A 142 2.71 -13.45 -1.33
C GLY A 142 2.79 -12.77 -2.68
N ILE A 143 2.73 -11.42 -2.73
CA ILE A 143 2.97 -10.68 -3.97
C ILE A 143 4.46 -10.79 -4.32
N PRO A 144 4.81 -11.32 -5.51
CA PRO A 144 6.20 -11.50 -5.91
C PRO A 144 7.01 -10.20 -5.89
N ALA A 145 8.30 -10.30 -5.53
CA ALA A 145 9.18 -9.13 -5.54
C ALA A 145 9.29 -8.49 -6.94
N ALA A 146 9.23 -9.28 -8.01
CA ALA A 146 9.22 -8.79 -9.39
C ALA A 146 7.97 -7.95 -9.74
N GLN A 147 6.90 -8.05 -8.96
CA GLN A 147 5.67 -7.28 -9.11
C GLN A 147 5.62 -6.06 -8.18
N LYS A 148 6.67 -5.86 -7.35
CA LYS A 148 6.88 -4.65 -6.55
C LYS A 148 7.93 -3.78 -7.25
N ILE A 149 7.49 -2.81 -8.06
CA ILE A 149 8.32 -2.03 -8.97
C ILE A 149 8.42 -0.55 -8.54
N SER A 150 9.45 0.12 -9.07
CA SER A 150 9.58 1.58 -8.90
C SER A 150 9.28 2.28 -10.22
N PHE A 151 8.50 3.34 -10.15
CA PHE A 151 8.28 4.30 -11.22
C PHE A 151 9.22 5.50 -11.04
N GLY A 152 9.38 6.29 -12.09
CA GLY A 152 10.17 7.51 -12.02
C GLY A 152 9.44 8.67 -11.37
N ASP A 153 9.96 9.88 -11.60
CA ASP A 153 9.40 11.10 -11.02
C ASP A 153 8.18 11.60 -11.80
N TRP A 154 7.00 11.23 -11.37
CA TRP A 154 5.75 11.71 -11.93
C TRP A 154 5.43 13.17 -11.57
N SER A 155 6.22 13.81 -10.70
CA SER A 155 6.09 15.25 -10.44
C SER A 155 6.68 16.10 -11.57
N ASN A 156 7.58 15.52 -12.38
CA ASN A 156 8.11 16.13 -13.58
C ASN A 156 7.08 16.04 -14.74
N PRO A 157 6.54 17.15 -15.22
CA PRO A 157 5.56 17.15 -16.30
C PRO A 157 6.06 16.56 -17.63
N GLU A 158 7.38 16.56 -17.85
CA GLU A 158 8.00 16.01 -19.07
C GLU A 158 8.28 14.50 -18.99
N TYR A 159 8.04 13.89 -17.81
CA TYR A 159 8.33 12.48 -17.61
C TYR A 159 7.34 11.59 -18.37
N ASP A 160 7.85 10.53 -19.02
CA ASP A 160 7.01 9.58 -19.75
C ASP A 160 6.30 8.59 -18.80
N ILE A 161 5.11 8.97 -18.35
CA ILE A 161 4.24 8.16 -17.48
C ILE A 161 3.71 6.93 -18.23
N PHE A 162 3.48 7.02 -19.54
CA PHE A 162 2.94 5.89 -20.31
C PHE A 162 3.89 4.70 -20.32
N SER A 163 5.20 4.91 -20.45
CA SER A 163 6.19 3.83 -20.37
C SER A 163 6.17 3.10 -19.03
N ASP A 164 5.98 3.80 -17.93
CA ASP A 164 5.86 3.20 -16.60
C ASP A 164 4.59 2.34 -16.48
N ILE A 165 3.46 2.87 -16.97
CA ILE A 165 2.18 2.13 -16.98
C ILE A 165 2.28 0.89 -17.87
N GLN A 166 2.85 1.02 -19.08
CA GLN A 166 3.06 -0.11 -19.99
C GLN A 166 3.89 -1.21 -19.35
N ARG A 167 4.96 -0.85 -18.63
CA ARG A 167 5.79 -1.80 -17.89
C ARG A 167 5.00 -2.58 -16.84
N ALA A 168 4.15 -1.90 -16.04
CA ALA A 168 3.31 -2.56 -15.05
C ALA A 168 2.26 -3.48 -15.70
N VAL A 169 1.61 -3.02 -16.77
CA VAL A 169 0.63 -3.81 -17.53
C VAL A 169 1.28 -5.03 -18.17
N LYS A 170 2.50 -4.87 -18.72
CA LYS A 170 3.26 -5.98 -19.31
C LYS A 170 3.56 -7.09 -18.30
N ILE A 171 3.96 -6.74 -17.07
CA ILE A 171 4.24 -7.73 -16.02
C ILE A 171 3.02 -8.62 -15.77
N LEU A 172 1.80 -8.07 -15.71
CA LEU A 172 0.58 -8.87 -15.51
C LEU A 172 0.22 -9.66 -16.77
N LYS A 173 0.38 -9.08 -17.97
CA LYS A 173 0.17 -9.80 -19.22
C LYS A 173 1.11 -11.01 -19.36
N ASP A 174 2.37 -10.86 -18.96
CA ASP A 174 3.35 -11.96 -18.97
C ASP A 174 2.97 -13.10 -17.99
N GLN A 175 2.13 -12.80 -16.97
CA GLN A 175 1.53 -13.80 -16.07
C GLN A 175 0.16 -14.34 -16.58
N GLY A 176 -0.26 -13.97 -17.79
CA GLY A 176 -1.56 -14.37 -18.34
C GLY A 176 -2.75 -13.62 -17.72
N LYS A 177 -2.52 -12.46 -17.13
CA LYS A 177 -3.53 -11.65 -16.45
C LYS A 177 -3.74 -10.31 -17.15
N LEU A 178 -4.97 -9.81 -17.08
CA LEU A 178 -5.31 -8.47 -17.58
C LEU A 178 -5.47 -7.52 -16.41
N VAL A 179 -4.88 -6.33 -16.53
CA VAL A 179 -5.17 -5.24 -15.60
C VAL A 179 -6.57 -4.75 -15.87
N THR A 180 -7.44 -4.80 -14.87
CA THR A 180 -8.82 -4.29 -14.98
C THR A 180 -9.02 -3.00 -14.20
N HIS A 181 -8.28 -2.85 -13.09
CA HIS A 181 -8.41 -1.73 -12.17
C HIS A 181 -7.06 -1.22 -11.69
N VAL A 182 -7.02 0.08 -11.40
CA VAL A 182 -5.86 0.75 -10.79
C VAL A 182 -6.33 1.57 -9.60
N LEU A 183 -5.67 1.35 -8.45
CA LEU A 183 -5.85 2.15 -7.25
C LEU A 183 -4.64 3.05 -7.06
N THR A 184 -4.89 4.35 -6.82
CA THR A 184 -3.83 5.32 -6.60
C THR A 184 -4.28 6.44 -5.65
N SER A 185 -3.45 7.43 -5.40
CA SER A 185 -3.80 8.63 -4.65
C SER A 185 -4.25 9.77 -5.57
N ASP A 186 -4.97 10.74 -5.02
CA ASP A 186 -5.32 11.97 -5.75
C ASP A 186 -4.07 12.74 -6.17
N THR A 187 -3.01 12.73 -5.37
CA THR A 187 -1.73 13.34 -5.69
C THR A 187 -1.19 12.81 -7.03
N GLN A 188 -1.18 11.48 -7.21
CA GLN A 188 -0.72 10.89 -8.45
C GLN A 188 -1.65 11.21 -9.62
N ILE A 189 -2.96 11.21 -9.40
CA ILE A 189 -3.95 11.62 -10.41
C ILE A 189 -3.70 13.05 -10.86
N GLN A 190 -3.46 13.99 -9.93
CA GLN A 190 -3.16 15.39 -10.28
C GLN A 190 -1.84 15.51 -11.06
N ARG A 191 -0.83 14.69 -10.77
CA ARG A 191 0.42 14.62 -11.54
C ARG A 191 0.17 14.13 -12.97
N MET A 192 -0.62 13.06 -13.13
CA MET A 192 -1.02 12.55 -14.45
C MET A 192 -1.75 13.61 -15.27
N ARG A 193 -2.68 14.36 -14.67
CA ARG A 193 -3.45 15.42 -15.34
C ARG A 193 -2.59 16.61 -15.82
N LYS A 194 -1.44 16.82 -15.21
CA LYS A 194 -0.47 17.89 -15.57
C LYS A 194 0.64 17.39 -16.49
N ASN A 195 0.72 16.09 -16.71
CA ASN A 195 1.79 15.49 -17.51
C ASN A 195 1.61 15.78 -19.01
N LYS A 196 2.68 16.22 -19.67
CA LYS A 196 2.66 16.63 -21.07
C LYS A 196 2.42 15.46 -22.03
N CYS A 197 2.94 14.27 -21.74
CA CYS A 197 2.69 13.10 -22.59
C CYS A 197 1.19 12.78 -22.65
N ILE A 198 0.50 12.83 -21.50
CA ILE A 198 -0.95 12.60 -21.42
C ILE A 198 -1.72 13.74 -22.10
N GLN A 199 -1.32 14.99 -21.88
CA GLN A 199 -1.92 16.16 -22.54
C GLN A 199 -1.78 16.07 -24.07
N THR A 200 -0.60 15.68 -24.55
CA THR A 200 -0.33 15.53 -25.98
C THR A 200 -1.15 14.39 -26.60
N ALA A 201 -1.31 13.29 -25.88
CA ALA A 201 -2.11 12.14 -26.33
C ALA A 201 -3.59 12.51 -26.46
N ILE A 202 -4.13 13.36 -25.58
CA ILE A 202 -5.54 13.77 -25.60
C ILE A 202 -5.81 14.93 -26.55
N TYR A 203 -4.95 15.94 -26.57
CA TYR A 203 -5.21 17.22 -27.24
C TYR A 203 -4.31 17.48 -28.44
N GLY A 204 -3.30 16.66 -28.71
CA GLY A 204 -2.26 16.94 -29.68
C GLY A 204 -1.29 18.06 -29.20
N ASN A 205 -0.27 18.34 -30.02
CA ASN A 205 0.80 19.29 -29.66
C ASN A 205 0.37 20.75 -29.53
N ILE A 206 -0.77 21.13 -30.12
CA ILE A 206 -1.22 22.55 -30.20
C ILE A 206 -1.78 23.04 -28.85
N ASN A 207 -2.32 22.14 -28.03
CA ASN A 207 -3.02 22.46 -26.77
C ASN A 207 -2.29 21.98 -25.51
N VAL A 208 -0.99 21.77 -25.57
CA VAL A 208 -0.18 21.42 -24.41
C VAL A 208 -0.24 22.54 -23.36
N GLY A 209 -0.62 22.18 -22.13
CA GLY A 209 -0.85 23.13 -21.04
C GLY A 209 -2.31 23.22 -20.59
N ARG A 210 -3.28 22.71 -21.36
CA ARG A 210 -4.66 22.55 -20.91
C ARG A 210 -4.73 21.46 -19.84
N LEU A 211 -5.42 21.75 -18.74
CA LEU A 211 -5.63 20.76 -17.68
C LEU A 211 -6.55 19.64 -18.16
N VAL A 212 -6.06 18.40 -18.09
CA VAL A 212 -6.84 17.21 -18.41
C VAL A 212 -7.93 17.00 -17.36
N THR A 213 -9.19 16.80 -17.77
CA THR A 213 -10.28 16.48 -16.87
C THR A 213 -10.19 15.03 -16.38
N MET A 214 -10.89 14.71 -15.28
CA MET A 214 -10.95 13.32 -14.79
C MET A 214 -11.62 12.36 -15.77
N ALA A 215 -12.62 12.84 -16.51
CA ALA A 215 -13.32 12.04 -17.51
C ALA A 215 -12.40 11.69 -18.69
N GLU A 216 -11.68 12.69 -19.22
CA GLU A 216 -10.71 12.51 -20.29
C GLU A 216 -9.55 11.58 -19.87
N LEU A 217 -9.03 11.76 -18.63
CA LEU A 217 -7.98 10.87 -18.12
C LEU A 217 -8.47 9.41 -18.02
N ARG A 218 -9.68 9.20 -17.51
CA ARG A 218 -10.25 7.84 -17.43
C ARG A 218 -10.50 7.24 -18.81
N SER A 219 -10.96 8.04 -19.77
CA SER A 219 -11.21 7.60 -21.14
C SER A 219 -9.92 7.11 -21.79
N ILE A 220 -8.84 7.92 -21.76
CA ILE A 220 -7.58 7.53 -22.37
C ILE A 220 -6.95 6.29 -21.70
N MET A 221 -7.04 6.17 -20.37
CA MET A 221 -6.53 5.00 -19.67
C MET A 221 -7.31 3.72 -20.00
N MET A 222 -8.61 3.84 -20.21
CA MET A 222 -9.45 2.73 -20.67
C MET A 222 -9.16 2.36 -22.13
N GLU A 223 -9.00 3.35 -23.01
CA GLU A 223 -8.76 3.13 -24.45
C GLU A 223 -7.36 2.54 -24.70
N GLU A 224 -6.32 3.06 -24.05
CA GLU A 224 -4.94 2.63 -24.28
C GLU A 224 -4.56 1.36 -23.51
N PHE A 225 -5.07 1.20 -22.28
CA PHE A 225 -4.62 0.15 -21.38
C PHE A 225 -5.72 -0.81 -20.90
N GLY A 226 -6.99 -0.45 -21.06
CA GLY A 226 -8.14 -1.29 -20.74
C GLY A 226 -8.49 -1.37 -19.25
N PHE A 227 -8.07 -0.39 -18.42
CA PHE A 227 -8.37 -0.40 -16.99
C PHE A 227 -9.13 0.84 -16.51
N THR A 228 -9.86 0.69 -15.41
CA THR A 228 -10.50 1.79 -14.69
C THR A 228 -9.63 2.28 -13.54
N MET A 229 -9.71 3.58 -13.21
CA MET A 229 -8.94 4.20 -12.14
C MET A 229 -9.82 4.62 -10.97
N ALA A 230 -9.35 4.34 -9.76
CA ALA A 230 -9.94 4.83 -8.52
C ALA A 230 -8.88 5.49 -7.64
N SER A 231 -9.28 6.47 -6.82
CA SER A 231 -8.41 7.09 -5.82
C SER A 231 -8.84 6.75 -4.40
N CYS A 232 -7.85 6.69 -3.51
CA CYS A 232 -8.05 6.51 -2.07
C CYS A 232 -7.15 7.46 -1.30
N ASP A 233 -7.71 8.62 -0.88
CA ASP A 233 -7.00 9.66 -0.12
C ASP A 233 -7.52 9.88 1.29
N GLN A 234 -8.45 9.05 1.70
CA GLN A 234 -9.03 9.13 3.04
C GLN A 234 -7.95 8.88 4.09
N GLN A 235 -8.06 9.64 5.18
CA GLN A 235 -7.12 9.64 6.28
C GLN A 235 -7.80 9.17 7.57
N TYR A 236 -7.00 8.65 8.49
CA TYR A 236 -7.38 8.36 9.85
C TYR A 236 -6.48 9.12 10.83
N ALA A 237 -6.96 9.35 12.03
CA ALA A 237 -6.17 9.94 13.11
C ALA A 237 -5.77 8.86 14.13
N PHE A 238 -4.59 8.98 14.70
CA PHE A 238 -4.12 8.13 15.78
C PHE A 238 -3.35 8.96 16.82
N VAL A 239 -3.30 8.45 18.04
CA VAL A 239 -2.55 9.07 19.13
C VAL A 239 -1.20 8.35 19.25
N LYS A 240 -0.11 9.10 19.19
CA LYS A 240 1.24 8.57 19.41
C LYS A 240 1.48 8.27 20.88
N SER A 241 2.58 7.57 21.18
CA SER A 241 2.99 7.26 22.56
C SER A 241 3.29 8.49 23.42
N ASP A 242 3.60 9.63 22.81
CA ASP A 242 3.80 10.93 23.46
C ASP A 242 2.50 11.72 23.73
N GLY A 243 1.34 11.12 23.40
CA GLY A 243 0.03 11.75 23.52
C GLY A 243 -0.32 12.72 22.38
N SER A 244 0.57 13.01 21.45
CA SER A 244 0.27 13.87 20.30
C SER A 244 -0.61 13.14 19.29
N ARG A 245 -1.48 13.91 18.60
CA ARG A 245 -2.30 13.38 17.50
C ARG A 245 -1.52 13.45 16.18
N ALA A 246 -1.60 12.38 15.42
CA ALA A 246 -1.08 12.30 14.06
C ALA A 246 -2.16 11.77 13.12
N SER A 247 -1.99 12.01 11.84
CA SER A 247 -2.82 11.44 10.79
C SER A 247 -2.03 10.43 9.97
N GLY A 248 -2.71 9.42 9.47
CA GLY A 248 -2.20 8.46 8.49
C GLY A 248 -3.17 8.33 7.32
N ARG A 249 -2.69 7.86 6.18
CA ARG A 249 -3.53 7.54 5.02
C ARG A 249 -3.82 6.04 5.00
N TYR A 250 -5.02 5.64 4.57
CA TYR A 250 -5.32 4.22 4.38
C TYR A 250 -4.51 3.61 3.24
N PHE A 251 -4.26 4.40 2.18
CA PHE A 251 -3.43 4.03 1.05
C PHE A 251 -2.24 4.99 0.93
N ASP A 252 -1.03 4.46 0.71
CA ASP A 252 0.19 5.26 0.64
C ASP A 252 0.17 6.20 -0.57
N GLU A 253 0.47 7.48 -0.37
CA GLU A 253 0.35 8.55 -1.36
C GLU A 253 1.19 8.34 -2.62
N ASN A 254 2.38 7.71 -2.48
CA ASN A 254 3.31 7.47 -3.58
C ASN A 254 3.14 6.07 -4.20
N LYS A 255 1.99 5.44 -4.02
CA LYS A 255 1.73 4.11 -4.59
C LYS A 255 0.72 4.17 -5.72
N VAL A 256 0.93 3.29 -6.68
CA VAL A 256 -0.01 2.98 -7.76
C VAL A 256 -0.10 1.47 -7.85
N THR A 257 -1.28 0.93 -7.61
CA THR A 257 -1.49 -0.51 -7.58
C THR A 257 -2.39 -0.93 -8.74
N PHE A 258 -1.83 -1.71 -9.64
CA PHE A 258 -2.52 -2.33 -10.77
C PHE A 258 -2.99 -3.70 -10.34
N TYR A 259 -4.26 -4.03 -10.58
CA TYR A 259 -4.77 -5.34 -10.18
C TYR A 259 -5.84 -5.87 -11.13
N THR A 260 -5.92 -7.19 -11.15
CA THR A 260 -6.99 -7.92 -11.81
C THR A 260 -8.13 -8.06 -10.81
N ALA A 261 -9.28 -7.50 -11.12
CA ALA A 261 -10.49 -7.60 -10.30
C ALA A 261 -11.56 -8.42 -11.02
N ASP A 262 -12.51 -8.95 -10.25
CA ASP A 262 -13.74 -9.50 -10.82
C ASP A 262 -14.63 -8.40 -11.41
N MET A 263 -15.77 -8.78 -11.99
CA MET A 263 -16.73 -7.84 -12.58
C MET A 263 -17.27 -6.80 -11.59
N SER A 264 -17.15 -7.05 -10.28
CA SER A 264 -17.58 -6.15 -9.21
C SER A 264 -16.45 -5.26 -8.68
N GLY A 265 -15.25 -5.32 -9.24
CA GLY A 265 -14.08 -4.57 -8.81
C GLY A 265 -13.36 -5.16 -7.59
N ARG A 266 -13.64 -6.42 -7.22
CA ARG A 266 -13.04 -7.08 -6.05
C ARG A 266 -11.73 -7.75 -6.40
N ALA A 267 -10.70 -7.51 -5.59
CA ALA A 267 -9.42 -8.24 -5.65
C ALA A 267 -9.31 -9.30 -4.54
N GLY A 268 -10.04 -9.13 -3.44
CA GLY A 268 -9.99 -10.02 -2.30
C GLY A 268 -11.24 -9.94 -1.45
N THR A 269 -11.15 -10.39 -0.21
CA THR A 269 -12.26 -10.41 0.76
C THR A 269 -11.76 -10.03 2.14
N GLY A 270 -12.52 -9.22 2.87
CA GLY A 270 -12.32 -8.95 4.28
C GLY A 270 -13.02 -10.01 5.13
N LEU A 271 -12.27 -10.94 5.72
CA LEU A 271 -12.86 -12.02 6.53
C LEU A 271 -12.98 -11.60 7.99
N TRP A 272 -14.21 -11.53 8.47
CA TRP A 272 -14.51 -11.37 9.88
C TRP A 272 -14.72 -12.72 10.56
N GLY A 273 -14.31 -12.85 11.81
CA GLY A 273 -14.47 -14.05 12.62
C GLY A 273 -15.38 -13.82 13.83
N PRO A 274 -15.74 -14.91 14.54
CA PRO A 274 -16.43 -14.81 15.81
C PRO A 274 -15.49 -14.23 16.85
N THR A 275 -15.99 -13.31 17.68
CA THR A 275 -15.25 -12.80 18.84
C THR A 275 -15.50 -13.68 20.05
N PRO A 276 -14.59 -13.75 21.06
CA PRO A 276 -14.83 -14.47 22.30
C PRO A 276 -16.11 -14.07 23.00
N GLU A 277 -16.46 -12.79 22.92
CA GLU A 277 -17.69 -12.23 23.52
C GLU A 277 -18.96 -12.77 22.84
N GLU A 278 -18.92 -13.04 21.55
CA GLU A 278 -20.06 -13.68 20.84
C GLU A 278 -20.29 -15.12 21.29
N THR A 279 -19.21 -15.80 21.67
CA THR A 279 -19.28 -17.22 22.11
C THR A 279 -19.82 -17.35 23.53
N GLU A 280 -19.44 -16.40 24.42
CA GLU A 280 -19.88 -16.38 25.82
C GLU A 280 -21.35 -15.91 25.98
N TYR A 281 -21.77 -14.94 25.14
CA TYR A 281 -23.07 -14.30 25.27
C TYR A 281 -24.00 -14.66 24.12
N SER A 282 -24.55 -15.88 24.14
CA SER A 282 -25.42 -16.41 23.09
C SER A 282 -26.67 -15.54 22.80
N ALA A 283 -27.17 -14.80 23.81
CA ALA A 283 -28.28 -13.86 23.64
C ALA A 283 -27.96 -12.68 22.69
N PHE A 284 -26.67 -12.39 22.47
CA PHE A 284 -26.21 -11.36 21.54
C PHE A 284 -25.93 -11.88 20.14
N GLN A 285 -25.91 -13.18 19.91
CA GLN A 285 -25.51 -13.77 18.63
C GLN A 285 -26.38 -13.32 17.46
N GLU A 286 -27.69 -13.24 17.61
CA GLU A 286 -28.56 -12.78 16.52
C GLU A 286 -28.38 -11.28 16.21
N ALA A 287 -28.18 -10.46 17.22
CA ALA A 287 -27.97 -9.01 17.06
C ALA A 287 -26.60 -8.72 16.46
N LEU A 288 -25.59 -9.49 16.83
CA LEU A 288 -24.19 -9.32 16.45
C LEU A 288 -23.83 -9.96 15.11
N GLN A 289 -24.57 -10.94 14.63
CA GLN A 289 -24.38 -11.53 13.30
C GLN A 289 -24.61 -10.53 12.15
N LYS A 290 -25.39 -9.47 12.38
CA LYS A 290 -25.61 -8.40 11.38
C LYS A 290 -24.52 -7.33 11.41
N MET A 291 -23.74 -7.26 12.47
CA MET A 291 -22.61 -6.35 12.64
C MET A 291 -21.32 -7.16 12.75
N TYR A 292 -20.29 -6.68 12.11
CA TYR A 292 -18.97 -7.29 12.18
C TYR A 292 -18.25 -6.98 13.51
N VAL A 293 -18.76 -6.00 14.27
CA VAL A 293 -18.17 -5.52 15.52
C VAL A 293 -19.10 -5.87 16.69
N THR A 294 -18.52 -6.49 17.71
CA THR A 294 -19.21 -6.85 18.95
C THR A 294 -19.03 -5.73 19.96
N VAL A 295 -20.14 -5.17 20.47
CA VAL A 295 -20.10 -4.16 21.52
C VAL A 295 -20.64 -4.75 22.81
N THR A 296 -19.82 -4.73 23.87
CA THR A 296 -20.19 -5.19 25.22
C THR A 296 -20.10 -4.07 26.24
N MET A 297 -20.97 -4.10 27.24
CA MET A 297 -21.01 -3.14 28.33
C MET A 297 -21.11 -3.87 29.67
N TRP A 298 -20.33 -3.41 30.65
CA TRP A 298 -20.38 -3.89 32.05
C TRP A 298 -20.10 -2.78 33.02
N ALA A 299 -20.40 -3.00 34.28
CA ALA A 299 -20.09 -2.09 35.39
C ALA A 299 -19.09 -2.74 36.34
N THR A 300 -18.18 -1.94 36.88
CA THR A 300 -17.31 -2.29 38.01
C THR A 300 -17.82 -1.64 39.31
N GLN A 301 -17.52 -2.26 40.46
CA GLN A 301 -17.97 -1.79 41.78
C GLN A 301 -16.93 -0.91 42.46
N ASP A 302 -15.64 -1.11 42.19
CA ASP A 302 -14.55 -0.34 42.77
C ASP A 302 -13.41 -0.18 41.74
N PRO A 303 -13.15 1.04 41.25
CA PRO A 303 -14.04 2.23 41.29
C PRO A 303 -15.33 1.98 40.50
N VAL A 304 -16.40 2.69 40.91
CA VAL A 304 -17.69 2.59 40.20
C VAL A 304 -17.57 3.20 38.82
N ALA A 305 -17.54 2.33 37.80
CA ALA A 305 -17.40 2.75 36.42
C ALA A 305 -18.25 1.89 35.50
N LYS A 306 -18.79 2.50 34.42
CA LYS A 306 -19.40 1.77 33.30
C LYS A 306 -18.41 1.71 32.17
N TRP A 307 -18.16 0.51 31.70
CA TRP A 307 -17.25 0.24 30.61
C TRP A 307 -18.02 -0.13 29.34
N THR A 308 -17.62 0.44 28.23
CA THR A 308 -18.08 0.05 26.90
C THR A 308 -16.85 -0.43 26.13
N LYS A 309 -16.93 -1.62 25.52
CA LYS A 309 -15.87 -2.22 24.71
C LYS A 309 -16.41 -2.62 23.35
N ALA A 310 -15.69 -2.29 22.30
CA ALA A 310 -15.90 -2.84 20.99
C ALA A 310 -14.77 -3.82 20.65
N SER A 311 -15.11 -4.94 20.05
CA SER A 311 -14.16 -5.96 19.60
C SER A 311 -14.55 -6.52 18.24
N GLY A 312 -13.55 -6.97 17.48
CA GLY A 312 -13.73 -7.59 16.19
C GLY A 312 -12.55 -8.49 15.85
N MET A 313 -12.79 -9.54 15.10
CA MET A 313 -11.74 -10.39 14.53
C MET A 313 -11.74 -10.25 13.03
N PHE A 314 -10.61 -9.83 12.45
CA PHE A 314 -10.54 -9.47 11.03
C PHE A 314 -9.21 -9.85 10.39
N ILE A 315 -9.25 -10.23 9.12
CA ILE A 315 -8.10 -10.31 8.23
C ILE A 315 -8.53 -10.07 6.78
N PRO A 316 -7.81 -9.25 6.01
CA PRO A 316 -7.99 -9.22 4.57
C PRO A 316 -7.38 -10.49 3.94
N VAL A 317 -7.99 -11.00 2.89
CA VAL A 317 -7.53 -12.18 2.15
C VAL A 317 -7.36 -11.81 0.69
N LEU A 318 -6.21 -12.15 0.12
CA LEU A 318 -5.87 -11.96 -1.28
C LEU A 318 -5.67 -13.34 -1.93
N PRO A 319 -6.68 -13.88 -2.63
CA PRO A 319 -6.57 -15.21 -3.24
C PRO A 319 -5.60 -15.26 -4.41
N ASP A 320 -5.41 -14.13 -5.10
CA ASP A 320 -4.58 -14.03 -6.30
C ASP A 320 -3.51 -12.94 -6.17
N PRO A 321 -2.37 -13.22 -5.53
CA PRO A 321 -1.28 -12.26 -5.41
C PRO A 321 -0.57 -12.00 -6.74
N TYR A 322 -0.64 -12.93 -7.69
CA TYR A 322 -0.03 -12.77 -9.02
C TYR A 322 -0.82 -11.85 -9.94
N GLY A 323 -2.07 -11.56 -9.61
CA GLY A 323 -2.91 -10.58 -10.30
C GLY A 323 -2.70 -9.13 -9.85
N MET A 324 -1.61 -8.81 -9.12
CA MET A 324 -1.39 -7.48 -8.56
C MET A 324 0.05 -7.00 -8.80
N VAL A 325 0.22 -5.77 -9.28
CA VAL A 325 1.51 -5.07 -9.35
C VAL A 325 1.43 -3.81 -8.49
N ILE A 326 2.36 -3.67 -7.56
CA ILE A 326 2.48 -2.49 -6.70
C ILE A 326 3.66 -1.65 -7.18
N ALA A 327 3.38 -0.47 -7.70
CA ALA A 327 4.38 0.49 -8.11
C ALA A 327 4.57 1.59 -7.07
N THR A 328 5.82 1.96 -6.82
CA THR A 328 6.17 3.13 -6.01
C THR A 328 6.59 4.25 -6.93
N VAL A 329 5.86 5.37 -6.92
CA VAL A 329 6.25 6.58 -7.63
C VAL A 329 7.29 7.32 -6.80
N ASN A 330 8.50 7.39 -7.30
CA ASN A 330 9.57 8.12 -6.66
C ASN A 330 9.48 9.60 -7.08
N THR A 331 9.44 10.49 -6.10
CA THR A 331 9.43 11.95 -6.32
C THR A 331 10.76 12.58 -5.95
N ASP A 332 11.46 11.93 -5.04
CA ASP A 332 12.77 12.37 -4.57
C ASP A 332 13.79 11.25 -4.84
N VAL A 333 14.96 11.67 -5.31
CA VAL A 333 16.10 10.76 -5.37
C VAL A 333 16.52 10.41 -3.94
N GLY A 334 16.71 9.12 -3.65
CA GLY A 334 17.21 8.68 -2.35
C GLY A 334 18.58 9.27 -2.05
N ASN A 335 18.92 9.47 -0.79
CA ASN A 335 20.19 10.03 -0.38
C ASN A 335 21.28 8.95 -0.27
N LEU A 336 22.46 9.27 -0.82
CA LEU A 336 23.72 8.58 -0.57
C LEU A 336 24.66 9.50 0.21
N THR A 337 25.24 9.01 1.29
CA THR A 337 26.36 9.68 1.93
C THR A 337 27.62 9.31 1.17
N VAL A 338 28.23 10.30 0.49
CA VAL A 338 29.45 10.11 -0.29
C VAL A 338 30.59 10.78 0.45
N THR A 339 31.71 10.11 0.63
CA THR A 339 32.94 10.68 1.20
C THR A 339 34.10 10.44 0.25
N SER A 340 35.06 11.37 0.23
CA SER A 340 36.23 11.34 -0.62
C SER A 340 37.49 11.46 0.24
N ALA A 341 38.46 10.61 -0.01
CA ALA A 341 39.79 10.64 0.60
C ALA A 341 40.87 10.46 -0.47
N ALA A 342 42.13 10.74 -0.15
CA ALA A 342 43.23 10.53 -1.06
C ALA A 342 43.31 9.09 -1.58
N GLY A 343 43.41 8.92 -2.89
CA GLY A 343 43.50 7.62 -3.54
C GLY A 343 44.86 6.95 -3.39
N THR A 344 45.05 5.84 -4.11
CA THR A 344 46.32 5.06 -4.07
C THR A 344 47.41 5.68 -4.93
N THR A 345 47.05 6.31 -6.04
CA THR A 345 47.97 6.96 -7.01
C THR A 345 47.76 8.47 -7.08
N SER A 346 48.81 9.25 -7.46
CA SER A 346 48.70 10.68 -7.63
C SER A 346 47.57 11.04 -8.61
N GLY A 347 46.76 12.03 -8.28
CA GLY A 347 45.59 12.47 -9.06
C GLY A 347 44.33 11.61 -8.92
N THR A 348 44.34 10.63 -8.00
CA THR A 348 43.15 9.80 -7.75
C THR A 348 42.56 10.04 -6.37
N THR A 349 41.25 9.77 -6.26
CA THR A 349 40.49 9.81 -5.00
C THR A 349 39.84 8.48 -4.72
N LYS A 350 39.85 8.06 -3.45
CA LYS A 350 39.08 6.92 -2.96
C LYS A 350 37.72 7.42 -2.48
N VAL A 351 36.66 6.91 -3.08
CA VAL A 351 35.29 7.27 -2.74
C VAL A 351 34.64 6.16 -1.91
N THR A 352 33.93 6.55 -0.85
CA THR A 352 33.13 5.62 -0.04
C THR A 352 31.67 6.10 -0.08
N VAL A 353 30.73 5.14 -0.23
CA VAL A 353 29.30 5.39 -0.35
C VAL A 353 28.53 4.60 0.69
N SER A 354 27.61 5.23 1.37
CA SER A 354 26.69 4.60 2.34
C SER A 354 25.26 5.13 2.12
N PRO A 355 24.22 4.25 2.17
CA PRO A 355 24.30 2.79 2.23
C PRO A 355 24.92 2.18 0.96
N ALA A 356 25.41 0.94 1.06
CA ALA A 356 25.85 0.21 -0.11
C ALA A 356 24.70 0.00 -1.11
N LYS A 357 25.02 -0.14 -2.40
CA LYS A 357 24.00 -0.36 -3.44
C LYS A 357 23.24 -1.67 -3.21
N GLU A 358 21.99 -1.67 -3.59
CA GLU A 358 21.16 -2.87 -3.58
C GLU A 358 21.63 -3.88 -4.64
N SER A 359 21.38 -5.16 -4.39
CA SER A 359 21.74 -6.22 -5.31
C SER A 359 21.09 -6.00 -6.69
N GLY A 360 21.88 -6.08 -7.76
CA GLY A 360 21.43 -5.83 -9.13
C GLY A 360 21.51 -4.38 -9.60
N ASN A 361 21.75 -3.42 -8.69
CA ASN A 361 21.94 -2.00 -9.04
C ASN A 361 23.39 -1.70 -9.45
N LEU A 362 23.56 -0.59 -10.18
CA LEU A 362 24.82 -0.09 -10.70
C LEU A 362 25.15 1.25 -10.06
N TYR A 363 26.46 1.55 -9.92
CA TYR A 363 26.92 2.91 -9.66
C TYR A 363 27.34 3.60 -10.93
N LYS A 364 26.95 4.86 -11.05
CA LYS A 364 27.42 5.80 -12.07
C LYS A 364 27.92 7.07 -11.36
N TYR A 365 28.91 7.73 -11.97
CA TYR A 365 29.42 8.99 -11.42
C TYR A 365 29.68 10.04 -12.49
N LYS A 366 29.71 11.28 -12.04
CA LYS A 366 30.15 12.45 -12.82
C LYS A 366 30.98 13.35 -11.92
N VAL A 367 32.05 13.94 -12.47
CA VAL A 367 32.91 14.92 -11.81
C VAL A 367 32.66 16.25 -12.45
N GLY A 368 32.45 17.30 -11.65
CA GLY A 368 32.20 18.66 -12.11
C GLY A 368 32.71 19.69 -11.12
N ASP A 369 32.44 20.96 -11.40
CA ASP A 369 32.78 22.08 -10.48
C ASP A 369 31.80 22.21 -9.33
N ALA A 370 30.57 21.71 -9.52
CA ALA A 370 29.49 21.67 -8.54
C ALA A 370 28.81 20.29 -8.55
N ALA A 371 28.02 20.03 -7.50
CA ALA A 371 27.18 18.85 -7.43
C ALA A 371 26.15 18.86 -8.57
N GLU A 372 26.03 17.72 -9.26
CA GLU A 372 24.98 17.56 -10.27
C GLU A 372 23.63 17.38 -9.58
N SER A 373 22.62 18.10 -10.05
CA SER A 373 21.24 17.88 -9.62
C SER A 373 20.71 16.61 -10.27
N VAL A 374 20.36 15.64 -9.46
CA VAL A 374 19.83 14.35 -9.93
C VAL A 374 18.39 14.21 -9.47
N THR A 375 17.49 13.88 -10.41
CA THR A 375 16.09 13.58 -10.12
C THR A 375 15.84 12.08 -10.15
N SER A 376 14.85 11.61 -9.40
CA SER A 376 14.46 10.20 -9.39
C SER A 376 14.03 9.78 -10.79
N GLY A 377 14.50 8.60 -11.24
CA GLY A 377 14.21 8.10 -12.59
C GLY A 377 15.00 8.77 -13.71
N GLN A 378 15.88 9.75 -13.44
CA GLN A 378 16.75 10.36 -14.43
C GLN A 378 17.63 9.31 -15.10
N ASN A 379 17.71 9.33 -16.42
CA ASN A 379 18.57 8.43 -17.16
C ASN A 379 20.05 8.86 -17.06
N VAL A 380 20.84 8.03 -16.39
CA VAL A 380 22.29 8.24 -16.18
C VAL A 380 23.16 7.31 -17.01
N LYS A 381 22.63 6.73 -18.09
CA LYS A 381 23.35 5.80 -18.97
C LYS A 381 24.68 6.38 -19.49
N THR A 382 24.72 7.68 -19.80
CA THR A 382 25.89 8.39 -20.30
C THR A 382 26.94 8.70 -19.25
N TRP A 383 26.62 8.56 -17.95
CA TRP A 383 27.57 8.77 -16.87
C TRP A 383 28.59 7.64 -16.78
N THR A 384 29.76 7.93 -16.24
CA THR A 384 30.84 6.92 -16.13
C THR A 384 30.44 5.81 -15.14
N ALA A 385 30.64 4.57 -15.54
CA ALA A 385 30.40 3.43 -14.67
C ALA A 385 31.46 3.30 -13.59
N TRP A 386 31.05 2.91 -12.37
CA TRP A 386 31.95 2.67 -11.26
C TRP A 386 31.54 1.38 -10.51
N ASP A 387 32.53 0.61 -10.12
CA ASP A 387 32.31 -0.68 -9.45
C ASP A 387 31.98 -0.54 -7.94
N GLY A 388 32.22 0.65 -7.37
CA GLY A 388 32.03 0.92 -5.95
C GLY A 388 33.32 0.81 -5.11
N THR A 389 34.45 0.43 -5.72
CA THR A 389 35.72 0.14 -5.01
C THR A 389 36.95 0.80 -5.62
N ALA A 390 37.00 0.90 -6.96
CA ALA A 390 38.14 1.46 -7.67
C ALA A 390 38.32 2.95 -7.39
N ASP A 391 39.58 3.41 -7.31
CA ASP A 391 39.91 4.83 -7.21
C ASP A 391 39.45 5.57 -8.48
N ILE A 392 38.96 6.80 -8.30
CA ILE A 392 38.47 7.63 -9.38
C ILE A 392 39.49 8.75 -9.65
N THR A 393 39.83 8.95 -10.93
CA THR A 393 40.69 10.08 -11.33
C THR A 393 39.86 11.38 -11.27
N ALA A 394 40.24 12.27 -10.38
CA ALA A 394 39.59 13.58 -10.20
C ALA A 394 40.51 14.54 -9.47
N ALA A 395 40.51 15.82 -9.86
CA ALA A 395 41.32 16.85 -9.22
C ALA A 395 40.71 17.28 -7.86
N THR A 396 41.57 17.55 -6.88
CA THR A 396 41.16 18.11 -5.59
C THR A 396 40.38 19.41 -5.78
N GLY A 397 39.31 19.58 -5.01
CA GLY A 397 38.41 20.75 -5.07
C GLY A 397 37.27 20.61 -6.07
N LYS A 398 37.29 19.63 -6.98
CA LYS A 398 36.10 19.29 -7.81
C LYS A 398 35.06 18.58 -6.98
N THR A 399 33.86 18.51 -7.46
CA THR A 399 32.76 17.77 -6.84
C THR A 399 32.48 16.50 -7.64
N ILE A 400 32.42 15.35 -6.94
CA ILE A 400 31.99 14.08 -7.49
C ILE A 400 30.56 13.81 -7.07
N THR A 401 29.69 13.52 -8.03
CA THR A 401 28.31 13.05 -7.77
C THR A 401 28.23 11.59 -8.13
N ILE A 402 27.80 10.76 -7.18
CA ILE A 402 27.57 9.32 -7.34
C ILE A 402 26.08 9.06 -7.39
N VAL A 403 25.67 8.21 -8.32
CA VAL A 403 24.28 7.79 -8.48
C VAL A 403 24.20 6.26 -8.45
N GLU A 404 23.33 5.74 -7.61
CA GLU A 404 22.87 4.37 -7.70
C GLU A 404 21.70 4.30 -8.67
N CYS A 405 21.77 3.44 -9.67
CA CYS A 405 20.73 3.27 -10.70
C CYS A 405 20.40 1.81 -10.92
N GLY A 406 19.19 1.54 -11.39
CA GLY A 406 18.79 0.21 -11.81
C GLY A 406 19.51 -0.26 -13.07
N SER A 407 19.24 -1.49 -13.53
CA SER A 407 19.75 -2.04 -14.78
C SER A 407 19.27 -1.28 -16.03
N ASP A 408 18.18 -0.51 -15.89
CA ASP A 408 17.64 0.41 -16.90
C ASP A 408 18.31 1.79 -16.88
N TYR A 409 19.35 1.99 -16.05
CA TYR A 409 20.09 3.24 -15.85
C TYR A 409 19.27 4.40 -15.30
N LYS A 410 18.14 4.14 -14.63
CA LYS A 410 17.35 5.17 -13.97
C LYS A 410 17.85 5.42 -12.55
N ALA A 411 18.07 6.68 -12.20
CA ALA A 411 18.58 7.09 -10.90
C ALA A 411 17.60 6.74 -9.77
N LEU A 412 18.11 6.11 -8.72
CA LEU A 412 17.37 5.71 -7.52
C LEU A 412 17.83 6.46 -6.29
N LYS A 413 19.16 6.60 -6.13
CA LYS A 413 19.79 7.33 -5.02
C LYS A 413 20.96 8.13 -5.56
N ALA A 414 21.24 9.30 -4.98
CA ALA A 414 22.35 10.15 -5.35
C ALA A 414 22.99 10.80 -4.13
N GLY A 415 24.27 11.14 -4.24
CA GLY A 415 25.02 11.89 -3.25
C GLY A 415 26.27 12.51 -3.87
N SER A 416 26.79 13.53 -3.23
CA SER A 416 27.97 14.26 -3.73
C SER A 416 28.96 14.50 -2.63
N ALA A 417 30.24 14.59 -3.01
CA ALA A 417 31.33 14.98 -2.12
C ALA A 417 32.37 15.83 -2.84
N THR A 418 33.02 16.72 -2.12
CA THR A 418 34.21 17.42 -2.62
C THR A 418 35.38 16.46 -2.71
N VAL A 419 36.06 16.43 -3.84
CA VAL A 419 37.16 15.55 -4.13
C VAL A 419 38.41 15.95 -3.33
N THR A 420 38.99 14.95 -2.63
CA THR A 420 40.32 15.00 -2.05
C THR A 420 41.19 14.00 -2.79
N ALA A 421 41.96 14.44 -3.76
CA ALA A 421 42.87 13.60 -4.52
C ALA A 421 44.23 13.46 -3.82
N LYS A 422 44.94 12.36 -4.09
CA LYS A 422 46.32 12.20 -3.68
C LYS A 422 47.20 13.18 -4.48
N ALA A 423 48.04 13.90 -3.77
CA ALA A 423 49.02 14.79 -4.36
C ALA A 423 50.08 14.05 -5.21
#